data_1419ddac5f6775fa96aed508a7e38cb5
#
_entry.id   1419ddac5f6775fa96aed508a7e38cb5
#
_cell.length_a   1.000
_cell.length_b   1.000
_cell.length_c   1.000
_cell.angle_alpha   90.00
_cell.angle_beta   90.00
_cell.angle_gamma   90.00
#
_symmetry.space_group_name_H-M   'P 1'
#
loop_
_entity.id
_entity.type
_entity.pdbx_description
1 polymer ?
#
loop_
_entity_poly.entity_id
_entity_poly.type
_entity_poly.pdbx_seq_one_letter_code
_entity_poly.pdbx_strand_id
1 'polypeptide(L)'
;RGKKGPSPNPEECPKIPMFLNPEGDKMSEVKWTEEQSQAIHEKGSNILVAAAAGSGKTAVLVERIINKIIEEEIDIDKLLVVTFTNAAASEMRERILNAIYKKIEEEPTNLRLQKQITLLNKSNICTIHSFCLDVIRNNFYEINISPNFRIGDTAEIELLKEEVLDELFEDLYLKEDEGFLKLLEIYTSYKDDEPLKDIVKSIYNYIQSAPFPEKWLAEKVKLFDIDIENTDFAETVWGKIILNNYKECIEENILGLTKIKKELDAENELEKFSQAIRLDIENLESLLANLNSWDKSYELAKNFSFVR
;
A
#
# COMPACT_ATOMS: atom_id res chain seq x y z
N ARG A 1 5.88 -57.42 -20.55
CA ARG A 1 5.16 -58.05 -19.40
C ARG A 1 5.42 -57.18 -18.17
N GLY A 2 4.53 -56.19 -17.94
CA GLY A 2 4.55 -55.30 -16.78
C GLY A 2 3.79 -55.98 -15.61
N LYS A 3 4.44 -56.04 -14.46
CA LYS A 3 3.80 -56.47 -13.21
C LYS A 3 3.00 -55.27 -12.65
N LYS A 4 1.68 -55.47 -12.54
CA LYS A 4 0.80 -54.57 -11.75
C LYS A 4 1.15 -54.79 -10.27
N GLY A 5 1.50 -53.68 -9.59
CA GLY A 5 1.59 -53.64 -8.13
C GLY A 5 0.21 -53.75 -7.48
N PRO A 6 0.11 -54.17 -6.22
CA PRO A 6 -1.16 -54.38 -5.54
C PRO A 6 -1.84 -53.03 -5.25
N SER A 7 -3.18 -53.02 -5.35
CA SER A 7 -4.05 -51.90 -4.98
C SER A 7 -3.95 -51.61 -3.47
N PRO A 8 -3.99 -50.34 -3.03
CA PRO A 8 -3.97 -50.03 -1.60
C PRO A 8 -5.25 -50.49 -0.91
N ASN A 9 -5.07 -51.04 0.29
CA ASN A 9 -6.09 -51.53 1.17
C ASN A 9 -6.99 -50.38 1.69
N PRO A 10 -8.33 -50.50 1.70
CA PRO A 10 -9.24 -49.45 2.13
C PRO A 10 -9.21 -49.09 3.63
N GLU A 11 -8.41 -49.77 4.43
CA GLU A 11 -8.41 -49.61 5.90
C GLU A 11 -7.30 -48.69 6.46
N GLU A 12 -6.47 -48.09 5.64
CA GLU A 12 -5.47 -47.08 6.10
C GLU A 12 -5.89 -45.66 5.79
N CYS A 13 -6.99 -45.23 6.40
CA CYS A 13 -7.22 -43.79 6.60
C CYS A 13 -6.30 -43.31 7.73
N PRO A 14 -5.47 -42.29 7.54
CA PRO A 14 -4.66 -41.74 8.64
C PRO A 14 -5.58 -41.23 9.74
N LYS A 15 -5.50 -41.90 10.91
CA LYS A 15 -6.19 -41.44 12.12
C LYS A 15 -5.65 -40.06 12.48
N ILE A 16 -6.50 -39.05 12.32
CA ILE A 16 -6.27 -37.68 12.85
C ILE A 16 -6.05 -37.83 14.36
N PRO A 17 -4.98 -37.26 14.94
CA PRO A 17 -4.78 -37.30 16.38
C PRO A 17 -5.88 -36.49 17.06
N MET A 18 -6.75 -37.21 17.74
CA MET A 18 -7.78 -36.67 18.59
C MET A 18 -7.10 -36.19 19.89
N PHE A 19 -6.78 -34.92 19.95
CA PHE A 19 -6.41 -34.27 21.23
C PHE A 19 -7.67 -34.05 22.06
N LEU A 20 -8.15 -35.13 22.68
CA LEU A 20 -9.10 -35.06 23.79
C LEU A 20 -8.31 -34.74 25.06
N ASN A 21 -8.46 -33.54 25.58
CA ASN A 21 -8.16 -33.26 26.96
C ASN A 21 -9.29 -33.82 27.82
N PRO A 22 -9.03 -34.72 28.81
CA PRO A 22 -10.07 -35.40 29.57
C PRO A 22 -10.64 -34.61 30.75
N GLU A 23 -10.46 -33.34 30.82
CA GLU A 23 -11.07 -32.52 31.87
C GLU A 23 -12.07 -31.56 31.25
N GLY A 24 -13.35 -31.80 31.57
CA GLY A 24 -14.48 -31.01 31.09
C GLY A 24 -14.50 -29.58 31.64
N ASP A 25 -13.63 -28.73 31.14
CA ASP A 25 -13.74 -27.29 31.33
C ASP A 25 -14.85 -26.78 30.41
N LYS A 26 -15.91 -26.26 31.02
CA LYS A 26 -16.86 -25.39 30.32
C LYS A 26 -16.06 -24.25 29.72
N MET A 27 -15.83 -24.30 28.39
CA MET A 27 -15.16 -23.23 27.69
C MET A 27 -15.89 -21.93 27.99
N SER A 28 -15.19 -21.02 28.67
CA SER A 28 -15.65 -19.67 28.93
C SER A 28 -16.03 -19.01 27.61
N GLU A 29 -17.24 -18.47 27.51
CA GLU A 29 -17.63 -17.59 26.41
C GLU A 29 -16.56 -16.54 26.25
N VAL A 30 -16.00 -16.42 25.05
CA VAL A 30 -15.01 -15.38 24.73
C VAL A 30 -15.70 -14.04 24.92
N LYS A 31 -15.32 -13.30 25.96
CA LYS A 31 -15.83 -11.94 26.18
C LYS A 31 -15.09 -10.99 25.26
N TRP A 32 -15.77 -10.52 24.24
CA TRP A 32 -15.28 -9.47 23.36
C TRP A 32 -15.33 -8.11 24.06
N THR A 33 -14.33 -7.24 23.82
CA THR A 33 -14.42 -5.84 24.22
C THR A 33 -15.47 -5.14 23.35
N GLU A 34 -15.89 -3.94 23.76
CA GLU A 34 -16.89 -3.17 23.03
C GLU A 34 -16.43 -2.89 21.58
N GLU A 35 -15.17 -2.49 21.39
CA GLU A 35 -14.58 -2.23 20.06
C GLU A 35 -14.45 -3.52 19.23
N GLN A 36 -14.09 -4.64 19.85
CA GLN A 36 -14.04 -5.93 19.18
C GLN A 36 -15.44 -6.37 18.74
N SER A 37 -16.44 -6.23 19.62
CA SER A 37 -17.84 -6.53 19.30
C SER A 37 -18.36 -5.65 18.17
N GLN A 38 -18.06 -4.36 18.19
CA GLN A 38 -18.39 -3.45 17.11
C GLN A 38 -17.74 -3.90 15.79
N ALA A 39 -16.46 -4.23 15.80
CA ALA A 39 -15.74 -4.72 14.60
C ALA A 39 -16.34 -6.02 14.05
N ILE A 40 -16.91 -6.90 14.90
CA ILE A 40 -17.55 -8.15 14.49
C ILE A 40 -18.90 -7.89 13.81
N HIS A 41 -19.73 -6.98 14.37
CA HIS A 41 -21.13 -6.85 13.99
C HIS A 41 -21.44 -5.68 13.04
N GLU A 42 -20.51 -4.71 12.88
CA GLU A 42 -20.72 -3.55 11.99
C GLU A 42 -20.99 -3.99 10.55
N LYS A 43 -22.03 -3.40 9.92
CA LYS A 43 -22.52 -3.76 8.57
C LYS A 43 -22.62 -2.52 7.67
N GLY A 44 -22.46 -2.72 6.36
CA GLY A 44 -22.74 -1.69 5.37
C GLY A 44 -21.69 -0.59 5.24
N SER A 45 -20.57 -0.67 5.96
CA SER A 45 -19.48 0.30 5.93
C SER A 45 -18.11 -0.35 5.73
N ASN A 46 -17.14 0.45 5.30
CA ASN A 46 -15.73 0.05 5.32
C ASN A 46 -15.19 0.22 6.74
N ILE A 47 -14.56 -0.82 7.28
CA ILE A 47 -14.03 -0.81 8.64
C ILE A 47 -12.51 -0.91 8.59
N LEU A 48 -11.83 0.02 9.27
CA LEU A 48 -10.39 -0.04 9.54
C LEU A 48 -10.18 -0.38 11.02
N VAL A 49 -9.56 -1.53 11.31
CA VAL A 49 -9.25 -1.97 12.67
C VAL A 49 -7.76 -1.75 12.93
N ALA A 50 -7.44 -0.70 13.71
CA ALA A 50 -6.10 -0.45 14.20
C ALA A 50 -5.92 -1.12 15.57
N ALA A 51 -4.95 -2.02 15.69
CA ALA A 51 -4.75 -2.77 16.93
C ALA A 51 -3.30 -3.26 17.05
N ALA A 52 -2.76 -3.27 18.27
CA ALA A 52 -1.41 -3.76 18.59
C ALA A 52 -1.25 -5.28 18.32
N ALA A 53 -0.02 -5.76 18.29
CA ALA A 53 0.26 -7.21 18.25
C ALA A 53 -0.36 -7.90 19.50
N GLY A 54 -0.96 -9.07 19.30
CA GLY A 54 -1.60 -9.81 20.40
C GLY A 54 -3.00 -9.35 20.81
N SER A 55 -3.56 -8.29 20.21
CA SER A 55 -4.89 -7.76 20.53
C SER A 55 -6.07 -8.62 20.01
N GLY A 56 -5.82 -9.79 19.47
CA GLY A 56 -6.88 -10.68 18.98
C GLY A 56 -7.44 -10.36 17.59
N LYS A 57 -6.77 -9.54 16.76
CA LYS A 57 -7.24 -9.19 15.40
C LYS A 57 -7.72 -10.37 14.56
N THR A 58 -6.94 -11.46 14.56
CA THR A 58 -7.29 -12.67 13.81
C THR A 58 -8.55 -13.34 14.37
N ALA A 59 -8.71 -13.38 15.70
CA ALA A 59 -9.89 -13.95 16.33
C ALA A 59 -11.16 -13.13 16.00
N VAL A 60 -11.05 -11.79 16.07
CA VAL A 60 -12.14 -10.88 15.66
C VAL A 60 -12.52 -11.08 14.20
N LEU A 61 -11.53 -11.24 13.30
CA LEU A 61 -11.80 -11.48 11.89
C LEU A 61 -12.49 -12.83 11.64
N VAL A 62 -12.03 -13.90 12.31
CA VAL A 62 -12.68 -15.22 12.21
C VAL A 62 -14.13 -15.14 12.71
N GLU A 63 -14.37 -14.53 13.86
CA GLU A 63 -15.73 -14.40 14.41
C GLU A 63 -16.61 -13.55 13.49
N ARG A 64 -16.11 -12.47 12.92
CA ARG A 64 -16.81 -11.69 11.90
C ARG A 64 -17.22 -12.53 10.68
N ILE A 65 -16.32 -13.40 10.18
CA ILE A 65 -16.62 -14.29 9.06
C ILE A 65 -17.71 -15.29 9.46
N ILE A 66 -17.63 -15.88 10.64
CA ILE A 66 -18.64 -16.80 11.16
C ILE A 66 -20.00 -16.11 11.31
N ASN A 67 -20.00 -14.87 11.83
CA ASN A 67 -21.23 -14.08 11.94
C ASN A 67 -21.86 -13.81 10.56
N LYS A 68 -21.04 -13.47 9.55
CA LYS A 68 -21.53 -13.31 8.17
C LYS A 68 -22.15 -14.60 7.60
N ILE A 69 -21.57 -15.73 7.91
CA ILE A 69 -22.08 -17.03 7.46
C ILE A 69 -23.41 -17.34 8.16
N ILE A 70 -23.52 -17.10 9.46
CA ILE A 70 -24.67 -17.53 10.26
C ILE A 70 -25.81 -16.51 10.18
N GLU A 71 -25.53 -15.24 10.49
CA GLU A 71 -26.56 -14.21 10.59
C GLU A 71 -26.92 -13.55 9.26
N GLU A 72 -25.91 -13.31 8.42
CA GLU A 72 -26.12 -12.67 7.12
C GLU A 72 -26.37 -13.69 6.00
N GLU A 73 -26.29 -14.97 6.32
CA GLU A 73 -26.48 -16.07 5.39
C GLU A 73 -25.58 -16.03 4.13
N ILE A 74 -24.40 -15.43 4.24
CA ILE A 74 -23.41 -15.35 3.15
C ILE A 74 -22.62 -16.65 3.12
N ASP A 75 -22.56 -17.31 1.97
CA ASP A 75 -21.71 -18.50 1.79
C ASP A 75 -20.24 -18.10 1.77
N ILE A 76 -19.36 -18.93 2.37
CA ILE A 76 -17.91 -18.64 2.51
C ILE A 76 -17.20 -18.46 1.17
N ASP A 77 -17.66 -19.09 0.09
CA ASP A 77 -17.12 -18.93 -1.27
C ASP A 77 -17.43 -17.55 -1.90
N LYS A 78 -18.32 -16.77 -1.29
CA LYS A 78 -18.65 -15.39 -1.67
C LYS A 78 -17.79 -14.34 -0.94
N LEU A 79 -16.97 -14.79 0.01
CA LEU A 79 -16.08 -13.92 0.77
C LEU A 79 -14.67 -14.00 0.19
N LEU A 80 -13.99 -12.84 0.07
CA LEU A 80 -12.58 -12.75 -0.21
C LEU A 80 -11.83 -12.41 1.09
N VAL A 81 -10.97 -13.33 1.54
CA VAL A 81 -10.13 -13.15 2.73
C VAL A 81 -8.67 -13.15 2.29
N VAL A 82 -8.02 -12.00 2.42
CA VAL A 82 -6.66 -11.81 1.93
C VAL A 82 -5.68 -11.72 3.09
N THR A 83 -4.54 -12.41 2.95
CA THR A 83 -3.42 -12.38 3.89
C THR A 83 -2.11 -12.03 3.18
N PHE A 84 -1.07 -11.70 3.97
CA PHE A 84 0.25 -11.38 3.39
C PHE A 84 1.06 -12.63 3.01
N THR A 85 0.85 -13.75 3.70
CA THR A 85 1.62 -14.98 3.48
C THR A 85 0.71 -16.19 3.28
N ASN A 86 1.18 -17.18 2.52
CA ASN A 86 0.46 -18.43 2.33
C ASN A 86 0.25 -19.20 3.65
N ALA A 87 1.24 -19.13 4.57
CA ALA A 87 1.11 -19.72 5.89
C ALA A 87 -0.05 -19.08 6.68
N ALA A 88 -0.17 -17.75 6.67
CA ALA A 88 -1.27 -17.05 7.33
C ALA A 88 -2.64 -17.38 6.67
N ALA A 89 -2.68 -17.55 5.34
CA ALA A 89 -3.90 -17.96 4.65
C ALA A 89 -4.33 -19.39 5.06
N SER A 90 -3.38 -20.31 5.16
CA SER A 90 -3.64 -21.68 5.63
C SER A 90 -4.12 -21.71 7.07
N GLU A 91 -3.46 -20.96 7.96
CA GLU A 91 -3.88 -20.82 9.37
C GLU A 91 -5.29 -20.20 9.47
N MET A 92 -5.59 -19.18 8.68
CA MET A 92 -6.91 -18.56 8.65
C MET A 92 -7.99 -19.57 8.22
N ARG A 93 -7.72 -20.36 7.19
CA ARG A 93 -8.62 -21.41 6.71
C ARG A 93 -8.90 -22.45 7.79
N GLU A 94 -7.85 -22.90 8.50
CA GLU A 94 -7.97 -23.85 9.60
C GLU A 94 -8.80 -23.28 10.76
N ARG A 95 -8.56 -22.04 11.14
CA ARG A 95 -9.32 -21.37 12.21
C ARG A 95 -10.79 -21.23 11.86
N ILE A 96 -11.12 -20.86 10.60
CA ILE A 96 -12.50 -20.78 10.12
C ILE A 96 -13.15 -22.18 10.12
N LEU A 97 -12.44 -23.19 9.64
CA LEU A 97 -12.91 -24.58 9.64
C LEU A 97 -13.27 -25.07 11.05
N ASN A 98 -12.36 -24.84 12.02
CA ASN A 98 -12.57 -25.21 13.41
C ASN A 98 -13.77 -24.46 14.03
N ALA A 99 -13.93 -23.19 13.69
CA ALA A 99 -15.06 -22.39 14.16
C ALA A 99 -16.40 -22.88 13.56
N ILE A 100 -16.41 -23.30 12.28
CA ILE A 100 -17.60 -23.91 11.65
C ILE A 100 -17.92 -25.25 12.34
N TYR A 101 -16.92 -26.10 12.59
CA TYR A 101 -17.15 -27.36 13.30
C TYR A 101 -17.77 -27.15 14.68
N LYS A 102 -17.24 -26.20 15.46
CA LYS A 102 -17.80 -25.85 16.77
C LYS A 102 -19.27 -25.44 16.66
N LYS A 103 -19.63 -24.66 15.65
CA LYS A 103 -21.04 -24.28 15.42
C LYS A 103 -21.91 -25.42 14.98
N ILE A 104 -21.40 -26.39 14.24
CA ILE A 104 -22.10 -27.63 13.88
C ILE A 104 -22.35 -28.51 15.13
N GLU A 105 -21.42 -28.54 16.09
CA GLU A 105 -21.61 -29.23 17.37
C GLU A 105 -22.75 -28.59 18.19
N GLU A 106 -22.89 -27.28 18.15
CA GLU A 106 -23.99 -26.56 18.78
C GLU A 106 -25.33 -26.78 18.04
N GLU A 107 -25.31 -26.88 16.69
CA GLU A 107 -26.48 -27.04 15.82
C GLU A 107 -26.31 -28.21 14.81
N PRO A 108 -26.35 -29.49 15.21
CA PRO A 108 -26.01 -30.60 14.35
C PRO A 108 -26.94 -30.79 13.14
N THR A 109 -28.15 -30.27 13.20
CA THR A 109 -29.17 -30.38 12.13
C THR A 109 -29.08 -29.27 11.10
N ASN A 110 -28.17 -28.27 11.29
CA ASN A 110 -28.02 -27.15 10.38
C ASN A 110 -27.25 -27.57 9.11
N LEU A 111 -27.98 -28.00 8.08
CA LEU A 111 -27.44 -28.42 6.78
C LEU A 111 -26.66 -27.29 6.10
N ARG A 112 -26.97 -26.02 6.39
CA ARG A 112 -26.26 -24.88 5.83
C ARG A 112 -24.81 -24.82 6.34
N LEU A 113 -24.59 -25.00 7.65
CA LEU A 113 -23.25 -25.06 8.23
C LEU A 113 -22.43 -26.20 7.65
N GLN A 114 -23.05 -27.40 7.48
CA GLN A 114 -22.38 -28.53 6.86
C GLN A 114 -21.97 -28.24 5.41
N LYS A 115 -22.79 -27.50 4.65
CA LYS A 115 -22.46 -27.06 3.29
C LYS A 115 -21.21 -26.16 3.27
N GLN A 116 -21.00 -25.32 4.30
CA GLN A 116 -19.84 -24.39 4.35
C GLN A 116 -18.50 -25.14 4.39
N ILE A 117 -18.43 -26.33 4.98
CA ILE A 117 -17.21 -27.16 4.97
C ILE A 117 -16.80 -27.50 3.53
N THR A 118 -17.76 -27.86 2.69
CA THR A 118 -17.51 -28.16 1.28
C THR A 118 -17.12 -26.91 0.50
N LEU A 119 -17.79 -25.78 0.75
CA LEU A 119 -17.54 -24.51 0.10
C LEU A 119 -16.19 -23.88 0.52
N LEU A 120 -15.69 -24.20 1.73
CA LEU A 120 -14.40 -23.71 2.21
C LEU A 120 -13.24 -24.13 1.30
N ASN A 121 -13.32 -25.28 0.66
CA ASN A 121 -12.33 -25.75 -0.31
C ASN A 121 -12.30 -24.89 -1.60
N LYS A 122 -13.39 -24.20 -1.89
CA LYS A 122 -13.54 -23.32 -3.05
C LYS A 122 -13.47 -21.83 -2.66
N SER A 123 -13.26 -21.53 -1.38
CA SER A 123 -13.24 -20.17 -0.87
C SER A 123 -11.95 -19.42 -1.22
N ASN A 124 -12.06 -18.13 -1.44
CA ASN A 124 -10.94 -17.24 -1.71
C ASN A 124 -10.26 -16.78 -0.40
N ILE A 125 -9.62 -17.71 0.31
CA ILE A 125 -8.78 -17.43 1.46
C ILE A 125 -7.34 -17.63 1.02
N CYS A 126 -6.65 -16.55 0.62
CA CYS A 126 -5.36 -16.63 -0.07
C CYS A 126 -4.56 -15.34 0.10
N THR A 127 -3.36 -15.28 -0.49
CA THR A 127 -2.62 -14.02 -0.63
C THR A 127 -3.20 -13.20 -1.79
N ILE A 128 -2.97 -11.87 -1.76
CA ILE A 128 -3.42 -11.00 -2.85
C ILE A 128 -2.83 -11.42 -4.20
N HIS A 129 -1.56 -11.88 -4.21
CA HIS A 129 -0.92 -12.36 -5.43
C HIS A 129 -1.59 -13.63 -5.97
N SER A 130 -1.93 -14.57 -5.11
CA SER A 130 -2.66 -15.80 -5.51
C SER A 130 -4.04 -15.46 -6.06
N PHE A 131 -4.76 -14.53 -5.42
CA PHE A 131 -6.06 -14.07 -5.92
C PHE A 131 -5.93 -13.42 -7.30
N CYS A 132 -4.99 -12.49 -7.48
CA CYS A 132 -4.76 -11.86 -8.78
C CYS A 132 -4.41 -12.88 -9.86
N LEU A 133 -3.57 -13.87 -9.53
CA LEU A 133 -3.19 -14.94 -10.44
C LEU A 133 -4.41 -15.78 -10.87
N ASP A 134 -5.30 -16.10 -9.94
CA ASP A 134 -6.53 -16.84 -10.23
C ASP A 134 -7.50 -16.01 -11.09
N VAL A 135 -7.61 -14.70 -10.85
CA VAL A 135 -8.39 -13.78 -11.71
C VAL A 135 -7.82 -13.77 -13.14
N ILE A 136 -6.50 -13.65 -13.30
CA ILE A 136 -5.84 -13.66 -14.61
C ILE A 136 -6.07 -15.01 -15.30
N ARG A 137 -5.89 -16.13 -14.61
CA ARG A 137 -6.09 -17.46 -15.18
C ARG A 137 -7.53 -17.74 -15.62
N ASN A 138 -8.49 -17.16 -14.91
CA ASN A 138 -9.91 -17.33 -15.27
C ASN A 138 -10.36 -16.39 -16.41
N ASN A 139 -9.58 -15.32 -16.68
CA ASN A 139 -9.92 -14.29 -17.67
C ASN A 139 -8.78 -14.06 -18.68
N PHE A 140 -7.92 -15.03 -18.92
CA PHE A 140 -6.73 -14.90 -19.77
C PHE A 140 -7.05 -14.42 -21.19
N TYR A 141 -8.21 -14.74 -21.71
CA TYR A 141 -8.69 -14.36 -23.03
C TYR A 141 -8.99 -12.85 -23.16
N GLU A 142 -9.40 -12.19 -22.06
CA GLU A 142 -9.68 -10.74 -22.06
C GLU A 142 -8.40 -9.90 -22.20
N ILE A 143 -7.28 -10.42 -21.71
CA ILE A 143 -5.99 -9.73 -21.70
C ILE A 143 -5.00 -10.29 -22.73
N ASN A 144 -5.47 -11.19 -23.60
CA ASN A 144 -4.69 -11.81 -24.66
C ASN A 144 -3.38 -12.49 -24.18
N ILE A 145 -3.43 -13.15 -23.03
CA ILE A 145 -2.30 -13.90 -22.48
C ILE A 145 -2.52 -15.39 -22.74
N SER A 146 -1.44 -16.14 -22.98
CA SER A 146 -1.51 -17.61 -23.10
C SER A 146 -2.05 -18.25 -21.81
N PRO A 147 -2.98 -19.21 -21.87
CA PRO A 147 -3.46 -19.91 -20.67
C PRO A 147 -2.35 -20.66 -19.90
N ASN A 148 -1.25 -20.99 -20.58
CA ASN A 148 -0.10 -21.69 -20.01
C ASN A 148 1.01 -20.71 -19.54
N PHE A 149 0.68 -19.46 -19.27
CA PHE A 149 1.66 -18.51 -18.77
C PHE A 149 2.22 -18.95 -17.41
N ARG A 150 3.46 -18.58 -17.15
CA ARG A 150 4.12 -18.75 -15.86
C ARG A 150 4.58 -17.38 -15.31
N ILE A 151 4.73 -17.33 -14.01
CA ILE A 151 5.39 -16.19 -13.37
C ILE A 151 6.89 -16.34 -13.63
N GLY A 152 7.52 -15.31 -14.19
CA GLY A 152 8.96 -15.27 -14.41
C GLY A 152 9.74 -15.20 -13.10
N ASP A 153 10.93 -15.78 -13.09
CA ASP A 153 11.90 -15.56 -12.03
C ASP A 153 12.41 -14.11 -12.08
N THR A 154 12.71 -13.53 -10.91
CA THR A 154 13.18 -12.13 -10.82
C THR A 154 14.44 -11.89 -11.67
N ALA A 155 15.40 -12.80 -11.64
CA ALA A 155 16.62 -12.66 -12.41
C ALA A 155 16.36 -12.76 -13.93
N GLU A 156 15.49 -13.67 -14.35
CA GLU A 156 15.07 -13.82 -15.74
C GLU A 156 14.37 -12.54 -16.26
N ILE A 157 13.48 -11.96 -15.45
CA ILE A 157 12.77 -10.72 -15.81
C ILE A 157 13.72 -9.53 -15.91
N GLU A 158 14.71 -9.43 -15.03
CA GLU A 158 15.69 -8.34 -15.12
C GLU A 158 16.58 -8.48 -16.37
N LEU A 159 17.05 -9.69 -16.70
CA LEU A 159 17.78 -9.93 -17.94
C LEU A 159 16.95 -9.58 -19.19
N LEU A 160 15.67 -9.95 -19.20
CA LEU A 160 14.78 -9.61 -20.31
C LEU A 160 14.57 -8.10 -20.45
N LYS A 161 14.48 -7.36 -19.32
CA LYS A 161 14.40 -5.89 -19.36
C LYS A 161 15.67 -5.26 -19.94
N GLU A 162 16.85 -5.76 -19.56
CA GLU A 162 18.13 -5.30 -20.14
C GLU A 162 18.16 -5.53 -21.65
N GLU A 163 17.86 -6.76 -22.10
CA GLU A 163 17.85 -7.12 -23.51
C GLU A 163 16.90 -6.21 -24.33
N VAL A 164 15.67 -6.02 -23.86
CA VAL A 164 14.70 -5.14 -24.54
C VAL A 164 15.16 -3.68 -24.55
N LEU A 165 15.83 -3.22 -23.47
CA LEU A 165 16.34 -1.87 -23.40
C LEU A 165 17.50 -1.65 -24.35
N ASP A 166 18.41 -2.62 -24.46
CA ASP A 166 19.52 -2.60 -25.40
C ASP A 166 19.02 -2.54 -26.85
N GLU A 167 18.06 -3.40 -27.21
CA GLU A 167 17.42 -3.38 -28.54
C GLU A 167 16.76 -2.03 -28.82
N LEU A 168 16.05 -1.46 -27.84
CA LEU A 168 15.41 -0.14 -27.98
C LEU A 168 16.44 0.97 -28.22
N PHE A 169 17.54 0.98 -27.49
CA PHE A 169 18.60 1.97 -27.63
C PHE A 169 19.32 1.84 -28.98
N GLU A 170 19.62 0.62 -29.42
CA GLU A 170 20.17 0.37 -30.74
C GLU A 170 19.26 0.90 -31.86
N ASP A 171 17.95 0.64 -31.76
CA ASP A 171 16.94 1.13 -32.69
C ASP A 171 16.88 2.67 -32.74
N LEU A 172 16.97 3.34 -31.59
CA LEU A 172 16.97 4.80 -31.50
C LEU A 172 18.27 5.42 -32.05
N TYR A 173 19.43 4.78 -31.83
CA TYR A 173 20.70 5.17 -32.46
C TYR A 173 20.65 5.03 -33.99
N LEU A 174 20.09 3.92 -34.50
CA LEU A 174 19.97 3.70 -35.95
C LEU A 174 19.02 4.69 -36.63
N LYS A 175 17.99 5.17 -35.91
CA LYS A 175 17.02 6.17 -36.40
C LYS A 175 17.53 7.60 -36.27
N GLU A 176 18.66 7.81 -35.60
CA GLU A 176 19.18 9.15 -35.28
C GLU A 176 18.10 10.04 -34.63
N ASP A 177 17.33 9.49 -33.68
CA ASP A 177 16.25 10.22 -33.02
C ASP A 177 16.78 11.43 -32.27
N GLU A 178 16.39 12.62 -32.68
CA GLU A 178 16.91 13.89 -32.11
C GLU A 178 16.57 14.03 -30.61
N GLY A 179 15.41 13.54 -30.15
CA GLY A 179 14.99 13.62 -28.77
C GLY A 179 15.86 12.70 -27.90
N PHE A 180 16.11 11.48 -28.37
CA PHE A 180 16.98 10.53 -27.71
C PHE A 180 18.43 11.03 -27.63
N LEU A 181 18.97 11.59 -28.72
CA LEU A 181 20.33 12.14 -28.72
C LEU A 181 20.48 13.28 -27.71
N LYS A 182 19.48 14.18 -27.58
CA LYS A 182 19.46 15.22 -26.56
C LYS A 182 19.42 14.65 -25.14
N LEU A 183 18.66 13.58 -24.90
CA LEU A 183 18.64 12.93 -23.57
C LEU A 183 20.00 12.33 -23.23
N LEU A 184 20.68 11.70 -24.22
CA LEU A 184 22.03 11.19 -24.03
C LEU A 184 23.00 12.32 -23.63
N GLU A 185 22.98 13.46 -24.34
CA GLU A 185 23.85 14.60 -24.01
C GLU A 185 23.63 15.14 -22.57
N ILE A 186 22.41 15.09 -22.07
CA ILE A 186 22.05 15.61 -20.75
C ILE A 186 22.39 14.61 -19.62
N TYR A 187 22.08 13.31 -19.83
CA TYR A 187 22.08 12.32 -18.75
C TYR A 187 23.25 11.34 -18.79
N THR A 188 24.05 11.35 -19.85
CA THR A 188 25.15 10.40 -20.03
C THR A 188 26.50 11.09 -20.17
N SER A 189 27.59 10.33 -19.98
CA SER A 189 28.95 10.74 -20.33
C SER A 189 29.32 10.17 -21.69
N TYR A 190 30.33 10.75 -22.34
CA TYR A 190 30.73 10.54 -23.77
C TYR A 190 30.90 9.07 -24.24
N LYS A 191 30.80 8.07 -23.36
CA LYS A 191 31.03 6.66 -23.71
C LYS A 191 30.10 5.67 -23.01
N ASP A 192 29.11 6.12 -22.31
CA ASP A 192 28.33 5.26 -21.42
C ASP A 192 26.88 5.72 -21.39
N ASP A 193 25.96 4.92 -21.93
CA ASP A 193 24.52 5.16 -21.96
C ASP A 193 23.77 4.51 -20.78
N GLU A 194 24.47 3.73 -19.96
CA GLU A 194 23.92 3.06 -18.77
C GLU A 194 23.16 4.02 -17.82
N PRO A 195 23.65 5.24 -17.53
CA PRO A 195 22.89 6.15 -16.64
C PRO A 195 21.50 6.48 -17.18
N LEU A 196 21.32 6.60 -18.50
CA LEU A 196 20.00 6.84 -19.09
C LEU A 196 19.13 5.58 -19.03
N LYS A 197 19.71 4.40 -19.29
CA LYS A 197 19.02 3.11 -19.13
C LYS A 197 18.51 2.92 -17.69
N ASP A 198 19.32 3.25 -16.70
CA ASP A 198 18.94 3.18 -15.29
C ASP A 198 17.76 4.12 -14.93
N ILE A 199 17.76 5.33 -15.48
CA ILE A 199 16.63 6.26 -15.33
C ILE A 199 15.37 5.65 -15.95
N VAL A 200 15.44 5.12 -17.16
CA VAL A 200 14.30 4.49 -17.84
C VAL A 200 13.78 3.30 -17.04
N LYS A 201 14.66 2.41 -16.57
CA LYS A 201 14.27 1.26 -15.70
C LYS A 201 13.62 1.72 -14.41
N SER A 202 14.15 2.77 -13.79
CA SER A 202 13.58 3.34 -12.56
C SER A 202 12.17 3.88 -12.78
N ILE A 203 11.96 4.64 -13.85
CA ILE A 203 10.63 5.16 -14.22
C ILE A 203 9.69 4.01 -14.55
N TYR A 204 10.13 3.04 -15.35
CA TYR A 204 9.35 1.86 -15.70
C TYR A 204 8.87 1.11 -14.45
N ASN A 205 9.79 0.79 -13.53
CA ASN A 205 9.43 0.08 -12.30
C ASN A 205 8.46 0.89 -11.42
N TYR A 206 8.61 2.21 -11.39
CA TYR A 206 7.72 3.08 -10.62
C TYR A 206 6.30 3.09 -11.20
N ILE A 207 6.16 3.26 -12.51
CA ILE A 207 4.84 3.38 -13.16
C ILE A 207 4.05 2.07 -13.13
N GLN A 208 4.73 0.90 -13.01
CA GLN A 208 4.05 -0.40 -12.86
C GLN A 208 3.19 -0.50 -11.58
N SER A 209 3.37 0.39 -10.61
CA SER A 209 2.48 0.49 -9.45
C SER A 209 1.12 1.12 -9.77
N ALA A 210 0.99 1.80 -10.90
CA ALA A 210 -0.26 2.42 -11.34
C ALA A 210 -1.16 1.41 -12.07
N PRO A 211 -2.49 1.48 -11.92
CA PRO A 211 -3.43 0.57 -12.61
C PRO A 211 -3.34 0.67 -14.15
N PHE A 212 -3.01 1.85 -14.67
CA PHE A 212 -2.85 2.15 -16.10
C PHE A 212 -1.55 2.93 -16.31
N PRO A 213 -0.38 2.26 -16.39
CA PRO A 213 0.94 2.88 -16.43
C PRO A 213 1.11 3.93 -17.53
N GLU A 214 0.72 3.59 -18.76
CA GLU A 214 0.84 4.49 -19.93
C GLU A 214 -0.01 5.76 -19.78
N LYS A 215 -1.24 5.60 -19.30
CA LYS A 215 -2.13 6.74 -19.05
C LYS A 215 -1.59 7.64 -17.95
N TRP A 216 -1.10 7.01 -16.87
CA TRP A 216 -0.47 7.72 -15.76
C TRP A 216 0.74 8.54 -16.25
N LEU A 217 1.62 7.91 -17.04
CA LEU A 217 2.80 8.58 -17.61
C LEU A 217 2.41 9.76 -18.49
N ALA A 218 1.46 9.57 -19.41
CA ALA A 218 0.97 10.62 -20.29
C ALA A 218 0.35 11.80 -19.51
N GLU A 219 -0.38 11.54 -18.43
CA GLU A 219 -0.91 12.59 -17.54
C GLU A 219 0.21 13.33 -16.81
N LYS A 220 1.28 12.65 -16.38
CA LYS A 220 2.41 13.29 -15.71
C LYS A 220 3.26 14.13 -16.64
N VAL A 221 3.48 13.67 -17.87
CA VAL A 221 4.20 14.45 -18.90
C VAL A 221 3.49 15.78 -19.17
N LYS A 222 2.16 15.81 -19.21
CA LYS A 222 1.40 17.06 -19.37
C LYS A 222 1.62 18.09 -18.28
N LEU A 223 2.08 17.69 -17.10
CA LEU A 223 2.39 18.65 -16.04
C LEU A 223 3.61 19.52 -16.35
N PHE A 224 4.44 19.09 -17.30
CA PHE A 224 5.60 19.86 -17.79
C PHE A 224 5.26 20.81 -18.95
N ASP A 225 4.03 20.73 -19.47
CA ASP A 225 3.54 21.59 -20.55
C ASP A 225 3.08 22.94 -19.96
N ILE A 226 4.06 23.73 -19.51
CA ILE A 226 3.85 25.00 -18.81
C ILE A 226 4.40 26.11 -19.68
N ASP A 227 3.62 27.18 -19.85
CA ASP A 227 4.10 28.44 -20.42
C ASP A 227 4.98 29.14 -19.38
N ILE A 228 6.29 28.88 -19.45
CA ILE A 228 7.30 29.38 -18.49
C ILE A 228 7.38 30.92 -18.50
N GLU A 229 7.07 31.56 -19.65
CA GLU A 229 7.17 33.01 -19.76
C GLU A 229 6.00 33.75 -19.06
N ASN A 230 4.83 33.11 -19.00
CA ASN A 230 3.60 33.73 -18.49
C ASN A 230 3.06 33.09 -17.19
N THR A 231 3.68 32.03 -16.69
CA THR A 231 3.20 31.32 -15.49
C THR A 231 4.19 31.51 -14.32
N ASP A 232 3.73 32.08 -13.20
CA ASP A 232 4.51 32.08 -11.96
C ASP A 232 4.72 30.63 -11.50
N PHE A 233 5.96 30.27 -11.14
CA PHE A 233 6.25 28.93 -10.64
C PHE A 233 5.37 28.53 -9.44
N ALA A 234 4.95 29.51 -8.62
CA ALA A 234 4.00 29.30 -7.52
C ALA A 234 2.65 28.72 -7.97
N GLU A 235 2.25 28.93 -9.23
CA GLU A 235 0.98 28.40 -9.77
C GLU A 235 1.10 26.97 -10.27
N THR A 236 2.31 26.48 -10.46
CA THR A 236 2.58 25.10 -10.89
C THR A 236 2.26 24.11 -9.77
N VAL A 237 2.12 22.81 -10.13
CA VAL A 237 1.91 21.74 -9.14
C VAL A 237 3.07 21.66 -8.16
N TRP A 238 4.31 21.78 -8.65
CA TRP A 238 5.52 21.71 -7.81
C TRP A 238 5.66 22.96 -6.92
N GLY A 239 5.44 24.13 -7.50
CA GLY A 239 5.49 25.39 -6.75
C GLY A 239 4.49 25.40 -5.60
N LYS A 240 3.26 24.96 -5.84
CA LYS A 240 2.23 24.85 -4.79
C LYS A 240 2.65 23.90 -3.66
N ILE A 241 3.21 22.73 -3.99
CA ILE A 241 3.67 21.77 -2.98
C ILE A 241 4.83 22.35 -2.16
N ILE A 242 5.81 22.94 -2.83
CA ILE A 242 6.99 23.54 -2.17
C ILE A 242 6.57 24.70 -1.27
N LEU A 243 5.76 25.63 -1.79
CA LEU A 243 5.32 26.80 -1.02
C LEU A 243 4.40 26.43 0.14
N ASN A 244 3.55 25.38 -0.01
CA ASN A 244 2.75 24.88 1.10
C ASN A 244 3.62 24.29 2.22
N ASN A 245 4.64 23.54 1.88
CA ASN A 245 5.59 23.02 2.87
C ASN A 245 6.36 24.14 3.58
N TYR A 246 6.81 25.16 2.84
CA TYR A 246 7.42 26.34 3.45
C TYR A 246 6.45 27.09 4.35
N LYS A 247 5.18 27.21 3.96
CA LYS A 247 4.13 27.81 4.78
C LYS A 247 4.01 27.12 6.13
N GLU A 248 3.87 25.81 6.14
CA GLU A 248 3.79 25.00 7.36
C GLU A 248 5.02 25.22 8.27
N CYS A 249 6.22 25.16 7.69
CA CYS A 249 7.45 25.41 8.43
C CYS A 249 7.52 26.83 9.04
N ILE A 250 7.10 27.86 8.29
CA ILE A 250 7.10 29.25 8.78
C ILE A 250 6.07 29.40 9.91
N GLU A 251 4.88 28.87 9.75
CA GLU A 251 3.82 28.91 10.77
C GLU A 251 4.26 28.21 12.08
N GLU A 252 4.92 27.07 12.00
CA GLU A 252 5.49 26.39 13.16
C GLU A 252 6.58 27.23 13.85
N ASN A 253 7.46 27.87 13.09
CA ASN A 253 8.49 28.74 13.64
C ASN A 253 7.90 29.98 14.31
N ILE A 254 6.90 30.63 13.70
CA ILE A 254 6.19 31.77 14.30
C ILE A 254 5.55 31.35 15.63
N LEU A 255 4.89 30.17 15.67
CA LEU A 255 4.30 29.65 16.89
C LEU A 255 5.35 29.40 17.99
N GLY A 256 6.50 28.81 17.63
CA GLY A 256 7.63 28.61 18.53
C GLY A 256 8.18 29.90 19.10
N LEU A 257 8.49 30.87 18.23
CA LEU A 257 9.02 32.19 18.64
C LEU A 257 8.01 32.98 19.48
N THR A 258 6.71 32.88 19.18
CA THR A 258 5.65 33.50 19.98
C THR A 258 5.59 32.96 21.41
N LYS A 259 5.78 31.66 21.60
CA LYS A 259 5.87 31.06 22.94
C LYS A 259 7.07 31.57 23.71
N ILE A 260 8.26 31.60 23.08
CA ILE A 260 9.49 32.11 23.68
C ILE A 260 9.32 33.57 24.03
N LYS A 261 8.77 34.37 23.13
CA LYS A 261 8.50 35.79 23.38
C LYS A 261 7.65 35.99 24.62
N LYS A 262 6.57 35.20 24.80
CA LYS A 262 5.69 35.29 25.96
C LYS A 262 6.42 35.01 27.28
N GLU A 263 7.38 34.07 27.28
CA GLU A 263 8.21 33.77 28.44
C GLU A 263 9.17 34.92 28.75
N LEU A 264 9.81 35.51 27.72
CA LEU A 264 10.72 36.63 27.88
C LEU A 264 10.04 37.95 28.33
N ASP A 265 8.80 38.19 27.88
CA ASP A 265 8.00 39.33 28.30
C ASP A 265 7.62 39.32 29.81
N ALA A 266 7.72 38.14 30.46
CA ALA A 266 7.51 38.03 31.87
C ALA A 266 8.70 38.48 32.73
N GLU A 267 9.89 38.70 32.14
CA GLU A 267 11.14 39.07 32.81
C GLU A 267 11.68 40.42 32.29
N ASN A 268 11.60 41.46 33.07
CA ASN A 268 12.00 42.82 32.70
C ASN A 268 13.48 42.97 32.23
N GLU A 269 14.36 42.08 32.65
CA GLU A 269 15.78 42.09 32.27
C GLU A 269 16.03 41.57 30.83
N LEU A 270 15.04 40.92 30.23
CA LEU A 270 15.15 40.27 28.91
C LEU A 270 14.45 41.02 27.78
N GLU A 271 14.04 42.29 27.99
CA GLU A 271 13.27 43.08 27.03
C GLU A 271 13.98 43.24 25.65
N LYS A 272 15.31 43.32 25.63
CA LYS A 272 16.06 43.43 24.36
C LYS A 272 15.92 42.14 23.52
N PHE A 273 15.89 40.96 24.15
CA PHE A 273 15.71 39.68 23.46
C PHE A 273 14.26 39.52 22.97
N SER A 274 13.27 39.99 23.76
CA SER A 274 11.88 40.01 23.35
C SER A 274 11.66 40.90 22.10
N GLN A 275 12.33 42.06 22.04
CA GLN A 275 12.27 42.94 20.85
C GLN A 275 12.89 42.28 19.61
N ALA A 276 14.02 41.58 19.74
CA ALA A 276 14.66 40.85 18.63
C ALA A 276 13.74 39.78 18.10
N ILE A 277 13.15 38.96 18.97
CA ILE A 277 12.21 37.90 18.59
C ILE A 277 10.94 38.47 17.92
N ARG A 278 10.47 39.65 18.38
CA ARG A 278 9.34 40.28 17.73
C ARG A 278 9.65 40.65 16.29
N LEU A 279 10.83 41.24 16.03
CA LEU A 279 11.27 41.54 14.66
C LEU A 279 11.42 40.29 13.79
N ASP A 280 11.92 39.20 14.34
CA ASP A 280 12.02 37.95 13.64
C ASP A 280 10.63 37.36 13.28
N ILE A 281 9.64 37.47 14.17
CA ILE A 281 8.25 37.10 13.89
C ILE A 281 7.68 37.98 12.78
N GLU A 282 7.83 39.32 12.85
CA GLU A 282 7.36 40.25 11.82
C GLU A 282 7.96 39.94 10.44
N ASN A 283 9.25 39.59 10.40
CA ASN A 283 9.93 39.17 9.17
C ASN A 283 9.37 37.86 8.61
N LEU A 284 9.11 36.86 9.46
CA LEU A 284 8.50 35.60 9.05
C LEU A 284 7.05 35.79 8.59
N GLU A 285 6.25 36.62 9.26
CA GLU A 285 4.90 36.99 8.84
C GLU A 285 4.89 37.69 7.48
N SER A 286 5.85 38.59 7.23
CA SER A 286 6.02 39.22 5.93
C SER A 286 6.34 38.21 4.83
N LEU A 287 7.20 37.23 5.12
CA LEU A 287 7.49 36.13 4.18
C LEU A 287 6.24 35.27 3.92
N LEU A 288 5.51 34.94 4.97
CA LEU A 288 4.27 34.15 4.89
C LEU A 288 3.21 34.83 4.01
N ALA A 289 3.05 36.16 4.16
CA ALA A 289 2.08 36.94 3.39
C ALA A 289 2.39 36.99 1.88
N ASN A 290 3.61 36.69 1.47
CA ASN A 290 4.08 36.77 0.08
C ASN A 290 4.32 35.39 -0.57
N LEU A 291 3.95 34.29 0.07
CA LEU A 291 4.13 32.93 -0.46
C LEU A 291 3.24 32.60 -1.68
N ASN A 292 2.45 33.53 -2.16
CA ASN A 292 1.63 33.41 -3.37
C ASN A 292 2.37 33.72 -4.68
N SER A 293 3.61 34.21 -4.62
CA SER A 293 4.47 34.45 -5.76
C SER A 293 5.88 33.95 -5.49
N TRP A 294 6.41 33.17 -6.44
CA TRP A 294 7.73 32.56 -6.31
C TRP A 294 8.84 33.57 -6.19
N ASP A 295 8.86 34.57 -7.10
CA ASP A 295 9.93 35.56 -7.14
C ASP A 295 9.96 36.45 -5.89
N LYS A 296 8.77 36.87 -5.42
CA LYS A 296 8.68 37.64 -4.18
C LYS A 296 9.12 36.85 -2.97
N SER A 297 8.70 35.61 -2.87
CA SER A 297 9.10 34.71 -1.79
C SER A 297 10.61 34.46 -1.78
N TYR A 298 11.19 34.26 -2.97
CA TYR A 298 12.63 34.07 -3.13
C TYR A 298 13.43 35.34 -2.68
N GLU A 299 13.04 36.50 -3.15
CA GLU A 299 13.73 37.75 -2.78
C GLU A 299 13.63 38.07 -1.27
N LEU A 300 12.48 37.80 -0.65
CA LEU A 300 12.32 37.98 0.79
C LEU A 300 13.14 36.93 1.56
N ALA A 301 13.14 35.67 1.15
CA ALA A 301 13.92 34.62 1.80
C ALA A 301 15.42 34.83 1.66
N LYS A 302 15.89 35.29 0.50
CA LYS A 302 17.30 35.62 0.24
C LYS A 302 17.83 36.72 1.15
N ASN A 303 16.98 37.70 1.46
CA ASN A 303 17.33 38.84 2.30
C ASN A 303 16.98 38.67 3.78
N PHE A 304 16.41 37.49 4.12
CA PHE A 304 16.03 37.16 5.49
C PHE A 304 17.27 36.92 6.37
N SER A 305 17.29 37.52 7.54
CA SER A 305 18.27 37.25 8.58
C SER A 305 17.64 37.41 9.95
N PHE A 306 17.96 36.53 10.85
CA PHE A 306 17.57 36.69 12.26
C PHE A 306 18.28 37.87 12.91
N VAL A 307 17.53 38.60 13.74
CA VAL A 307 18.09 39.72 14.53
C VAL A 307 19.01 39.13 15.61
N ARG A 308 20.24 39.64 15.69
CA ARG A 308 21.27 39.20 16.63
C ARG A 308 21.37 40.10 17.85
#